data_1ff7d678a59a8427c02f24ee6addf6bf
#
_entry.id   1ff7d678a59a8427c02f24ee6addf6bf
#
_cell.length_a   1.000
_cell.length_b   1.000
_cell.length_c   1.000
_cell.angle_alpha   90.00
_cell.angle_beta   90.00
_cell.angle_gamma   90.00
#
_symmetry.space_group_name_H-M   'P 1'
#
loop_
_entity.id
_entity.type
_entity.pdbx_description
1 polymer ?
#
loop_
_entity_poly.entity_id
_entity_poly.type
_entity_poly.pdbx_seq_one_letter_code
_entity_poly.pdbx_strand_id
1 'polypeptide(L)'
;MVAKAKEKVKAENVRFDMADLTKRWNCEDGAYDFIICNLVLEHIKDLYDIFSEAARTLRQGDKFFINELHPFKQYQGTKARFERNSATIEVDAFTHHISDFTNTASASGFKLIKINEYWHAEDQNKPPRLVSFLFEKA
;
A
#
# COMPACT_ATOMS: atom_id res chain seq x y z
N MET A 1 11.87 7.47 10.66
CA MET A 1 10.87 6.36 10.65
C MET A 1 11.50 5.00 10.88
N VAL A 2 12.52 4.62 10.13
CA VAL A 2 13.21 3.32 10.30
C VAL A 2 13.83 3.19 11.70
N ALA A 3 14.46 4.25 12.20
CA ALA A 3 15.04 4.26 13.55
C ALA A 3 14.00 3.98 14.64
N LYS A 4 12.80 4.57 14.54
CA LYS A 4 11.70 4.32 15.47
C LYS A 4 11.19 2.89 15.39
N ALA A 5 11.11 2.33 14.19
CA ALA A 5 10.68 0.95 14.00
C ALA A 5 11.67 -0.03 14.64
N LYS A 6 12.97 0.20 14.45
CA LYS A 6 14.04 -0.60 15.09
C LYS A 6 14.01 -0.49 16.62
N GLU A 7 13.64 0.66 17.14
CA GLU A 7 13.51 0.89 18.57
C GLU A 7 12.31 0.13 19.19
N LYS A 8 11.18 0.14 18.47
CA LYS A 8 9.93 -0.47 18.96
C LYS A 8 9.86 -1.98 18.77
N VAL A 9 10.46 -2.51 17.71
CA VAL A 9 10.41 -3.94 17.38
C VAL A 9 11.82 -4.49 17.40
N LYS A 10 12.12 -5.33 18.39
CA LYS A 10 13.43 -5.94 18.63
C LYS A 10 13.38 -7.46 18.48
N ALA A 11 12.80 -7.92 17.37
CA ALA A 11 12.71 -9.34 17.06
C ALA A 11 13.87 -9.73 16.13
N GLU A 12 14.49 -10.88 16.36
CA GLU A 12 15.64 -11.37 15.58
C GLU A 12 15.25 -11.71 14.13
N ASN A 13 14.00 -12.06 13.90
CA ASN A 13 13.46 -12.41 12.57
C ASN A 13 12.89 -11.21 11.80
N VAL A 14 13.17 -9.99 12.26
CA VAL A 14 12.68 -8.76 11.62
C VAL A 14 13.87 -7.89 11.23
N ARG A 15 13.87 -7.44 9.97
CA ARG A 15 14.85 -6.50 9.44
C ARG A 15 14.12 -5.25 8.92
N PHE A 16 14.69 -4.09 9.18
CA PHE A 16 14.18 -2.81 8.71
C PHE A 16 15.20 -2.18 7.76
N ASP A 17 14.76 -1.90 6.54
CA ASP A 17 15.57 -1.26 5.51
C ASP A 17 14.89 0.00 4.99
N MET A 18 15.67 0.99 4.59
CA MET A 18 15.19 2.16 3.88
C MET A 18 15.31 1.89 2.37
N ALA A 19 14.24 2.13 1.63
CA ALA A 19 14.24 1.89 0.18
C ALA A 19 13.33 2.86 -0.56
N ASP A 20 13.68 3.17 -1.79
CA ASP A 20 12.79 3.83 -2.74
C ASP A 20 11.99 2.75 -3.48
N LEU A 21 10.70 2.65 -3.17
CA LEU A 21 9.84 1.61 -3.72
C LEU A 21 9.56 1.76 -5.22
N THR A 22 9.83 2.93 -5.80
CA THR A 22 9.67 3.16 -7.25
C THR A 22 10.84 2.59 -8.06
N LYS A 23 11.91 2.16 -7.40
CA LYS A 23 13.09 1.55 -8.01
C LYS A 23 13.05 0.04 -7.83
N ARG A 24 14.02 -0.65 -8.45
CA ARG A 24 14.15 -2.08 -8.23
C ARG A 24 14.43 -2.37 -6.75
N TRP A 25 13.62 -3.25 -6.17
CA TRP A 25 13.78 -3.65 -4.77
C TRP A 25 15.02 -4.52 -4.61
N ASN A 26 15.76 -4.29 -3.53
CA ASN A 26 16.98 -5.02 -3.25
C ASN A 26 16.70 -6.43 -2.70
N CYS A 27 16.11 -7.24 -3.53
CA CYS A 27 15.82 -8.65 -3.25
C CYS A 27 15.71 -9.42 -4.57
N GLU A 28 15.92 -10.70 -4.50
CA GLU A 28 15.88 -11.57 -5.66
C GLU A 28 14.44 -11.89 -6.10
N ASP A 29 14.30 -12.40 -7.31
CA ASP A 29 13.04 -12.90 -7.82
C ASP A 29 12.52 -14.02 -6.91
N GLY A 30 11.22 -13.98 -6.60
CA GLY A 30 10.62 -15.00 -5.75
C GLY A 30 11.12 -15.04 -4.30
N ALA A 31 11.64 -13.92 -3.81
CA ALA A 31 12.20 -13.83 -2.45
C ALA A 31 11.14 -13.89 -1.36
N TYR A 32 9.90 -13.50 -1.67
CA TYR A 32 8.83 -13.36 -0.69
C TYR A 32 7.66 -14.30 -0.98
N ASP A 33 7.01 -14.72 0.08
CA ASP A 33 5.77 -15.51 0.04
C ASP A 33 4.54 -14.67 0.41
N PHE A 34 4.74 -13.47 0.96
CA PHE A 34 3.66 -12.54 1.28
C PHE A 34 4.20 -11.11 1.33
N ILE A 35 3.50 -10.18 0.68
CA ILE A 35 3.83 -8.75 0.71
C ILE A 35 2.63 -7.98 1.24
N ILE A 36 2.88 -7.07 2.17
CA ILE A 36 1.88 -6.15 2.71
C ILE A 36 2.30 -4.73 2.40
N CYS A 37 1.37 -3.95 1.85
CA CYS A 37 1.54 -2.53 1.60
C CYS A 37 0.42 -1.78 2.32
N ASN A 38 0.77 -0.94 3.28
CA ASN A 38 -0.20 -0.27 4.14
C ASN A 38 0.04 1.25 4.15
N LEU A 39 -0.91 2.00 3.62
CA LEU A 39 -0.94 3.47 3.62
C LEU A 39 0.34 4.10 3.03
N VAL A 40 0.79 3.60 1.89
CA VAL A 40 2.00 4.05 1.20
C VAL A 40 1.70 4.52 -0.22
N LEU A 41 0.77 3.86 -0.91
CA LEU A 41 0.57 4.05 -2.35
C LEU A 41 -0.01 5.41 -2.71
N GLU A 42 -0.63 6.11 -1.78
CA GLU A 42 -1.07 7.49 -2.00
C GLU A 42 0.09 8.44 -2.30
N HIS A 43 1.31 8.06 -1.89
CA HIS A 43 2.53 8.84 -2.12
C HIS A 43 3.26 8.42 -3.40
N ILE A 44 2.76 7.44 -4.11
CA ILE A 44 3.37 6.86 -5.33
C ILE A 44 2.47 7.20 -6.52
N LYS A 45 3.04 7.91 -7.51
CA LYS A 45 2.28 8.32 -8.68
C LYS A 45 1.93 7.15 -9.59
N ASP A 46 2.88 6.28 -9.87
CA ASP A 46 2.72 5.16 -10.79
C ASP A 46 2.68 3.82 -10.03
N LEU A 47 1.51 3.25 -9.95
CA LEU A 47 1.29 1.96 -9.30
C LEU A 47 1.97 0.80 -10.03
N TYR A 48 2.21 0.93 -11.33
CA TYR A 48 2.81 -0.14 -12.13
C TYR A 48 4.17 -0.56 -11.59
N ASP A 49 5.00 0.38 -11.18
CA ASP A 49 6.33 0.08 -10.63
C ASP A 49 6.24 -0.81 -9.38
N ILE A 50 5.28 -0.52 -8.51
CA ILE A 50 5.06 -1.28 -7.28
C ILE A 50 4.52 -2.69 -7.60
N PHE A 51 3.50 -2.78 -8.45
CA PHE A 51 2.92 -4.08 -8.82
C PHE A 51 3.90 -4.94 -9.60
N SER A 52 4.71 -4.34 -10.46
CA SER A 52 5.74 -5.05 -11.21
C SER A 52 6.79 -5.66 -10.28
N GLU A 53 7.29 -4.90 -9.31
CA GLU A 53 8.26 -5.41 -8.34
C GLU A 53 7.64 -6.41 -7.36
N ALA A 54 6.40 -6.20 -6.95
CA ALA A 54 5.69 -7.19 -6.14
C ALA A 54 5.54 -8.52 -6.91
N ALA A 55 5.18 -8.47 -8.19
CA ALA A 55 5.08 -9.66 -9.02
C ALA A 55 6.42 -10.36 -9.18
N ARG A 56 7.49 -9.61 -9.40
CA ARG A 56 8.85 -10.18 -9.54
C ARG A 56 9.30 -10.90 -8.27
N THR A 57 9.06 -10.29 -7.12
CA THR A 57 9.61 -10.76 -5.84
C THR A 57 8.74 -11.79 -5.14
N LEU A 58 7.49 -11.95 -5.53
CA LEU A 58 6.63 -13.02 -5.05
C LEU A 58 6.80 -14.29 -5.89
N ARG A 59 6.58 -15.43 -5.25
CA ARG A 59 6.44 -16.70 -5.95
C ARG A 59 5.04 -16.85 -6.51
N GLN A 60 4.89 -17.69 -7.51
CA GLN A 60 3.60 -18.00 -8.08
C GLN A 60 2.67 -18.61 -7.00
N GLY A 61 1.44 -18.12 -6.93
CA GLY A 61 0.45 -18.54 -5.92
C GLY A 61 0.50 -17.76 -4.62
N ASP A 62 1.54 -16.94 -4.41
CA ASP A 62 1.69 -16.14 -3.20
C ASP A 62 0.91 -14.83 -3.27
N LYS A 63 0.77 -14.17 -2.13
CA LYS A 63 -0.21 -13.10 -1.96
C LYS A 63 0.41 -11.72 -1.80
N PHE A 64 -0.28 -10.73 -2.35
CA PHE A 64 0.00 -9.32 -2.16
C PHE A 64 -1.23 -8.64 -1.55
N PHE A 65 -1.09 -8.12 -0.33
CA PHE A 65 -2.14 -7.42 0.39
C PHE A 65 -1.87 -5.92 0.39
N ILE A 66 -2.87 -5.14 0.01
CA ILE A 66 -2.81 -3.68 0.00
C ILE A 66 -3.94 -3.14 0.87
N ASN A 67 -3.62 -2.17 1.72
CA ASN A 67 -4.60 -1.41 2.49
C ASN A 67 -4.29 0.08 2.34
N GLU A 68 -5.22 0.84 1.79
CA GLU A 68 -5.03 2.24 1.46
C GLU A 68 -6.25 3.08 1.82
N LEU A 69 -6.08 4.41 1.82
CA LEU A 69 -7.20 5.33 1.91
C LEU A 69 -8.16 5.07 0.74
N HIS A 70 -9.43 4.98 1.04
CA HIS A 70 -10.44 4.81 0.01
C HIS A 70 -10.50 6.07 -0.87
N PRO A 71 -10.55 5.93 -2.21
CA PRO A 71 -10.58 7.09 -3.10
C PRO A 71 -11.78 8.02 -2.87
N PHE A 72 -12.88 7.53 -2.35
CA PHE A 72 -14.02 8.38 -1.99
C PHE A 72 -13.65 9.45 -0.96
N LYS A 73 -12.78 9.12 -0.01
CA LYS A 73 -12.29 10.10 0.95
C LYS A 73 -11.40 11.15 0.25
N GLN A 74 -10.58 10.71 -0.69
CA GLN A 74 -9.74 11.61 -1.47
C GLN A 74 -10.57 12.50 -2.41
N TYR A 75 -11.66 11.99 -2.99
CA TYR A 75 -12.59 12.79 -3.79
C TYR A 75 -13.24 13.91 -2.98
N GLN A 76 -13.37 13.73 -1.67
CA GLN A 76 -13.88 14.72 -0.74
C GLN A 76 -12.81 15.72 -0.28
N GLY A 77 -11.59 15.66 -0.83
CA GLY A 77 -10.49 16.55 -0.50
C GLY A 77 -9.65 16.12 0.69
N THR A 78 -9.81 14.90 1.19
CA THR A 78 -8.96 14.38 2.28
C THR A 78 -7.56 14.11 1.77
N LYS A 79 -6.55 14.68 2.45
CA LYS A 79 -5.13 14.49 2.13
C LYS A 79 -4.38 14.03 3.38
N ALA A 80 -3.25 13.34 3.15
CA ALA A 80 -2.34 13.02 4.23
C ALA A 80 -1.77 14.30 4.85
N ARG A 81 -1.85 14.41 6.18
CA ARG A 81 -1.38 15.56 6.94
C ARG A 81 -0.68 15.11 8.21
N PHE A 82 0.30 15.88 8.62
CA PHE A 82 0.91 15.72 9.94
C PHE A 82 1.28 17.08 10.52
N GLU A 83 1.36 17.15 11.84
CA GLU A 83 1.79 18.35 12.54
C GLU A 83 3.25 18.25 12.96
N ARG A 84 3.99 19.32 12.73
CA ARG A 84 5.37 19.47 13.16
C ARG A 84 5.60 20.90 13.63
N ASN A 85 6.08 21.06 14.87
CA ASN A 85 6.31 22.39 15.46
C ASN A 85 5.08 23.30 15.38
N SER A 86 3.91 22.76 15.68
CA SER A 86 2.62 23.46 15.62
C SER A 86 2.19 23.91 14.22
N ALA A 87 2.88 23.46 13.18
CA ALA A 87 2.48 23.67 11.78
C ALA A 87 1.92 22.38 11.19
N THR A 88 0.80 22.48 10.47
CA THR A 88 0.25 21.37 9.69
C THR A 88 1.00 21.31 8.38
N ILE A 89 1.60 20.14 8.09
CA ILE A 89 2.29 19.88 6.83
C ILE A 89 1.44 18.95 5.99
N GLU A 90 1.09 19.38 4.79
CA GLU A 90 0.35 18.61 3.82
C GLU A 90 1.35 17.87 2.92
N VAL A 91 1.21 16.54 2.83
CA VAL A 91 2.08 15.69 2.03
C VAL A 91 1.47 15.48 0.66
N ASP A 92 2.28 15.49 -0.40
CA ASP A 92 1.83 15.18 -1.75
C ASP A 92 1.15 13.81 -1.76
N ALA A 93 -0.03 13.78 -2.33
CA ALA A 93 -0.82 12.57 -2.43
C ALA A 93 -1.43 12.47 -3.83
N PHE A 94 -1.47 11.24 -4.34
CA PHE A 94 -2.09 10.91 -5.62
C PHE A 94 -3.34 10.10 -5.37
N THR A 95 -4.44 10.47 -6.05
CA THR A 95 -5.67 9.70 -5.96
C THR A 95 -5.58 8.52 -6.91
N HIS A 96 -5.66 7.32 -6.36
CA HIS A 96 -5.78 6.09 -7.13
C HIS A 96 -7.21 5.57 -7.00
N HIS A 97 -7.86 5.35 -8.13
CA HIS A 97 -9.21 4.82 -8.18
C HIS A 97 -9.18 3.30 -7.90
N ILE A 98 -10.31 2.75 -7.49
CA ILE A 98 -10.41 1.28 -7.29
C ILE A 98 -9.98 0.54 -8.56
N SER A 99 -10.41 1.04 -9.73
CA SER A 99 -10.04 0.44 -11.01
C SER A 99 -8.55 0.57 -11.34
N ASP A 100 -7.86 1.58 -10.83
CA ASP A 100 -6.41 1.71 -11.02
C ASP A 100 -5.67 0.56 -10.34
N PHE A 101 -6.08 0.21 -9.11
CA PHE A 101 -5.51 -0.94 -8.40
C PHE A 101 -5.79 -2.25 -9.14
N THR A 102 -7.05 -2.50 -9.49
CA THR A 102 -7.45 -3.78 -10.09
C THR A 102 -6.90 -3.95 -11.50
N ASN A 103 -6.88 -2.89 -12.30
CA ASN A 103 -6.35 -2.95 -13.67
C ASN A 103 -4.83 -3.10 -13.69
N THR A 104 -4.12 -2.38 -12.82
CA THR A 104 -2.66 -2.51 -12.70
C THR A 104 -2.29 -3.90 -12.21
N ALA A 105 -3.01 -4.43 -11.23
CA ALA A 105 -2.80 -5.79 -10.73
C ALA A 105 -2.98 -6.82 -11.85
N SER A 106 -4.06 -6.73 -12.60
CA SER A 106 -4.33 -7.63 -13.73
C SER A 106 -3.23 -7.57 -14.78
N ALA A 107 -2.79 -6.36 -15.15
CA ALA A 107 -1.71 -6.15 -16.12
C ALA A 107 -0.36 -6.69 -15.63
N SER A 108 -0.17 -6.79 -14.32
CA SER A 108 1.06 -7.28 -13.69
C SER A 108 1.04 -8.78 -13.36
N GLY A 109 -0.01 -9.50 -13.76
CA GLY A 109 -0.12 -10.94 -13.55
C GLY A 109 -0.73 -11.33 -12.21
N PHE A 110 -1.46 -10.43 -11.55
CA PHE A 110 -2.18 -10.73 -10.33
C PHE A 110 -3.66 -11.04 -10.59
N LYS A 111 -4.20 -11.91 -9.77
CA LYS A 111 -5.62 -12.20 -9.69
C LYS A 111 -6.18 -11.57 -8.42
N LEU A 112 -7.29 -10.86 -8.53
CA LEU A 112 -7.99 -10.31 -7.37
C LEU A 112 -8.73 -11.45 -6.65
N ILE A 113 -8.38 -11.63 -5.37
CA ILE A 113 -9.02 -12.65 -4.52
C ILE A 113 -10.14 -12.02 -3.69
N LYS A 114 -9.87 -10.84 -3.10
CA LYS A 114 -10.83 -10.19 -2.21
C LYS A 114 -10.61 -8.68 -2.19
N ILE A 115 -11.71 -7.96 -2.11
CA ILE A 115 -11.72 -6.52 -1.84
C ILE A 115 -12.63 -6.25 -0.65
N ASN A 116 -12.19 -5.40 0.27
CA ASN A 116 -12.99 -4.97 1.42
C ASN A 116 -12.92 -3.46 1.57
N GLU A 117 -14.02 -2.92 2.05
CA GLU A 117 -14.12 -1.50 2.40
C GLU A 117 -14.39 -1.37 3.89
N TYR A 118 -13.84 -0.33 4.52
CA TYR A 118 -13.89 -0.18 5.98
C TYR A 118 -14.40 1.18 6.36
N TRP A 119 -15.30 1.19 7.34
CA TRP A 119 -15.87 2.39 7.95
C TRP A 119 -15.46 2.41 9.41
N HIS A 120 -15.29 3.61 9.95
CA HIS A 120 -15.29 3.77 11.39
C HIS A 120 -16.72 3.51 11.92
N ALA A 121 -16.85 3.03 13.15
CA ALA A 121 -18.16 2.74 13.75
C ALA A 121 -19.11 3.96 13.74
N GLU A 122 -18.55 5.17 13.79
CA GLU A 122 -19.29 6.43 13.76
C GLU A 122 -19.69 6.89 12.35
N ASP A 123 -19.18 6.22 11.31
CA ASP A 123 -19.35 6.64 9.92
C ASP A 123 -20.44 5.88 9.17
N GLN A 124 -21.42 5.34 9.86
CA GLN A 124 -22.54 4.64 9.21
C GLN A 124 -23.21 5.57 8.19
N ASN A 125 -23.43 5.06 6.98
CA ASN A 125 -24.00 5.78 5.85
C ASN A 125 -23.09 6.87 5.25
N LYS A 126 -21.81 6.90 5.58
CA LYS A 126 -20.80 7.75 4.96
C LYS A 126 -19.92 6.93 4.01
N PRO A 127 -19.15 7.57 3.11
CA PRO A 127 -18.19 6.86 2.30
C PRO A 127 -17.16 6.13 3.16
N PRO A 128 -16.68 4.95 2.72
CA PRO A 128 -15.66 4.21 3.47
C PRO A 128 -14.36 4.99 3.58
N ARG A 129 -13.61 4.76 4.66
CA ARG A 129 -12.31 5.41 4.91
C ARG A 129 -11.16 4.67 4.27
N LEU A 130 -11.21 3.35 4.29
CA LEU A 130 -10.14 2.48 3.81
C LEU A 130 -10.68 1.46 2.84
N VAL A 131 -9.80 0.99 1.98
CA VAL A 131 -10.05 -0.13 1.09
C VAL A 131 -8.87 -1.08 1.15
N SER A 132 -9.14 -2.38 1.18
CA SER A 132 -8.07 -3.38 1.07
C SER A 132 -8.30 -4.29 -0.12
N PHE A 133 -7.19 -4.76 -0.67
CA PHE A 133 -7.16 -5.71 -1.77
C PHE A 133 -6.26 -6.88 -1.39
N LEU A 134 -6.73 -8.08 -1.65
CA LEU A 134 -5.89 -9.27 -1.60
C LEU A 134 -5.74 -9.79 -3.02
N PHE A 135 -4.51 -9.80 -3.50
CA PHE A 135 -4.15 -10.32 -4.82
C PHE A 135 -3.31 -11.59 -4.69
N GLU A 136 -3.41 -12.44 -5.68
CA GLU A 136 -2.59 -13.64 -5.80
C GLU A 136 -1.79 -13.57 -7.10
N LYS A 137 -0.50 -13.86 -7.02
CA LYS A 137 0.33 -13.98 -8.23
C LYS A 137 -0.06 -15.22 -9.02
N ALA A 138 -0.60 -14.99 -10.19
CA ALA A 138 -1.03 -16.06 -11.07
C ALA A 138 0.15 -16.85 -11.67
#